data_a72f1eabaca1344670467ee758af091f
#
_entry.id   a72f1eabaca1344670467ee758af091f
#
_cell.length_a   1.000
_cell.length_b   1.000
_cell.length_c   1.000
_cell.angle_alpha   90.00
_cell.angle_beta   90.00
_cell.angle_gamma   90.00
#
_symmetry.space_group_name_H-M   'P 1'
#
loop_
_entity.id
_entity.type
_entity.pdbx_description
1 polymer ?
#
loop_
_entity_poly.entity_id
_entity_poly.type
_entity_poly.pdbx_seq_one_letter_code
_entity_poly.pdbx_strand_id
1 'polypeptide(L)'
;MVNDSPAYLLGRLSFDLDRAADHLLQTQLGVSYKRVLFLTVLQRCGTVTQHELAVALGYTDPAVSTMLVGLAKDSYVLTAPSATHGRKRLVSITPKGNEVVTKGRRLLDAHFDQLLVIADIDPQHLRELTERLRQALIVKLQQEKENA
;
A
#
# COMPACT_ATOMS: atom_id res chain seq x y z
N MET A 1 30.80 -5.91 3.16
CA MET A 1 30.86 -4.58 2.49
C MET A 1 29.58 -4.21 1.71
N VAL A 2 28.82 -5.13 1.18
CA VAL A 2 27.49 -4.83 0.57
C VAL A 2 26.44 -4.49 1.66
N ASN A 3 26.66 -4.91 2.89
CA ASN A 3 25.68 -4.86 3.98
C ASN A 3 25.60 -3.51 4.71
N ASP A 4 26.49 -2.57 4.41
CA ASP A 4 26.57 -1.28 5.14
C ASP A 4 26.16 -0.07 4.29
N SER A 5 25.74 -0.27 3.04
CA SER A 5 25.27 0.84 2.22
C SER A 5 23.88 1.32 2.68
N PRO A 6 23.61 2.63 2.73
CA PRO A 6 22.29 3.14 3.08
C PRO A 6 21.16 2.54 2.22
N ALA A 7 21.41 2.29 0.94
CA ALA A 7 20.43 1.69 0.03
C ALA A 7 20.09 0.24 0.43
N TYR A 8 21.10 -0.55 0.79
CA TYR A 8 20.88 -1.91 1.28
C TYR A 8 20.11 -1.92 2.61
N LEU A 9 20.52 -1.07 3.56
CA LEU A 9 19.88 -0.97 4.87
C LEU A 9 18.41 -0.54 4.76
N LEU A 10 18.10 0.44 3.90
CA LEU A 10 16.73 0.86 3.63
C LEU A 10 15.89 -0.26 3.01
N GLY A 11 16.42 -0.97 2.02
CA GLY A 11 15.73 -2.10 1.41
C GLY A 11 15.50 -3.23 2.42
N ARG A 12 16.48 -3.53 3.25
CA ARG A 12 16.35 -4.53 4.32
C ARG A 12 15.33 -4.13 5.37
N LEU A 13 15.38 -2.88 5.84
CA LEU A 13 14.42 -2.33 6.80
C LEU A 13 13.00 -2.37 6.24
N SER A 14 12.80 -1.95 4.99
CA SER A 14 11.48 -2.03 4.32
C SER A 14 10.93 -3.44 4.34
N PHE A 15 11.74 -4.43 3.97
CA PHE A 15 11.35 -5.84 3.97
C PHE A 15 10.97 -6.34 5.38
N ASP A 16 11.75 -5.97 6.40
CA ASP A 16 11.48 -6.38 7.78
C ASP A 16 10.23 -5.69 8.34
N LEU A 17 9.99 -4.42 8.00
CA LEU A 17 8.76 -3.68 8.35
C LEU A 17 7.52 -4.30 7.70
N ASP A 18 7.58 -4.68 6.41
CA ASP A 18 6.46 -5.33 5.72
C ASP A 18 6.09 -6.65 6.38
N ARG A 19 7.08 -7.45 6.78
CA ARG A 19 6.85 -8.71 7.51
C ARG A 19 6.24 -8.48 8.89
N ALA A 20 6.74 -7.49 9.64
CA ALA A 20 6.18 -7.14 10.94
C ALA A 20 4.74 -6.62 10.82
N ALA A 21 4.47 -5.79 9.82
CA ALA A 21 3.13 -5.29 9.50
C ALA A 21 2.17 -6.44 9.14
N ASP A 22 2.61 -7.39 8.30
CA ASP A 22 1.79 -8.56 7.94
C ASP A 22 1.46 -9.41 9.16
N HIS A 23 2.45 -9.73 10.00
CA HIS A 23 2.24 -10.49 11.23
C HIS A 23 1.26 -9.78 12.18
N LEU A 24 1.42 -8.48 12.39
CA LEU A 24 0.55 -7.68 13.26
C LEU A 24 -0.90 -7.71 12.76
N LEU A 25 -1.12 -7.41 11.47
CA LEU A 25 -2.45 -7.35 10.88
C LEU A 25 -3.12 -8.72 10.81
N GLN A 26 -2.39 -9.78 10.48
CA GLN A 26 -2.92 -11.14 10.51
C GLN A 26 -3.38 -11.53 11.92
N THR A 27 -2.57 -11.23 12.93
CA THR A 27 -2.87 -11.58 14.33
C THR A 27 -4.04 -10.78 14.89
N GLN A 28 -4.13 -9.48 14.58
CA GLN A 28 -5.11 -8.58 15.17
C GLN A 28 -6.43 -8.48 14.37
N LEU A 29 -6.36 -8.60 13.04
CA LEU A 29 -7.50 -8.38 12.14
C LEU A 29 -7.80 -9.57 11.22
N GLY A 30 -6.94 -10.60 11.17
CA GLY A 30 -7.08 -11.72 10.24
C GLY A 30 -6.89 -11.33 8.77
N VAL A 31 -6.20 -10.23 8.49
CA VAL A 31 -6.03 -9.67 7.13
C VAL A 31 -4.55 -9.45 6.84
N SER A 32 -4.08 -9.82 5.65
CA SER A 32 -2.70 -9.59 5.25
C SER A 32 -2.41 -8.10 5.00
N TYR A 33 -1.16 -7.69 5.24
CA TYR A 33 -0.70 -6.34 4.98
C TYR A 33 -0.92 -5.93 3.51
N LYS A 34 -0.67 -6.83 2.57
CA LYS A 34 -0.91 -6.60 1.14
C LYS A 34 -2.37 -6.26 0.83
N ARG A 35 -3.33 -6.92 1.49
CA ARG A 35 -4.76 -6.64 1.32
C ARG A 35 -5.14 -5.28 1.90
N VAL A 36 -4.58 -4.90 3.05
CA VAL A 36 -4.80 -3.57 3.65
C VAL A 36 -4.23 -2.47 2.76
N LEU A 37 -3.03 -2.65 2.19
CA LEU A 37 -2.45 -1.71 1.22
C LEU A 37 -3.34 -1.55 -0.02
N PHE A 38 -3.81 -2.65 -0.58
CA PHE A 38 -4.71 -2.65 -1.73
C PHE A 38 -5.99 -1.85 -1.43
N LEU A 39 -6.63 -2.12 -0.31
CA LEU A 39 -7.83 -1.40 0.13
C LEU A 39 -7.55 0.08 0.42
N THR A 40 -6.37 0.41 0.94
CA THR A 40 -5.96 1.81 1.18
C THR A 40 -5.84 2.60 -0.12
N VAL A 41 -5.28 2.00 -1.17
CA VAL A 41 -5.21 2.64 -2.49
C VAL A 41 -6.61 2.80 -3.08
N LEU A 42 -7.44 1.76 -3.03
CA LEU A 42 -8.83 1.81 -3.50
C LEU A 42 -9.64 2.89 -2.75
N GLN A 43 -9.48 3.02 -1.45
CA GLN A 43 -10.14 4.06 -0.65
C GLN A 43 -9.79 5.47 -1.15
N ARG A 44 -8.53 5.71 -1.54
CA ARG A 44 -8.07 7.00 -2.09
C ARG A 44 -8.58 7.26 -3.51
N CYS A 45 -8.67 6.22 -4.32
CA CYS A 45 -9.14 6.33 -5.70
C CYS A 45 -10.66 6.50 -5.80
N GLY A 46 -11.40 6.04 -4.79
CA GLY A 46 -12.86 5.96 -4.84
C GLY A 46 -13.36 4.82 -5.73
N THR A 47 -14.45 5.04 -6.47
CA THR A 47 -14.97 4.05 -7.43
C THR A 47 -14.22 4.17 -8.74
N VAL A 48 -13.49 3.13 -9.11
CA VAL A 48 -12.63 3.10 -10.30
C VAL A 48 -12.79 1.78 -11.06
N THR A 49 -12.32 1.75 -12.30
CA THR A 49 -12.23 0.50 -13.05
C THR A 49 -11.09 -0.37 -12.50
N GLN A 50 -11.17 -1.67 -12.75
CA GLN A 50 -10.12 -2.61 -12.37
C GLN A 50 -8.76 -2.22 -12.97
N HIS A 51 -8.74 -1.74 -14.23
CA HIS A 51 -7.52 -1.29 -14.89
C HIS A 51 -6.92 -0.04 -14.24
N GLU A 52 -7.73 0.99 -13.94
CA GLU A 52 -7.26 2.19 -13.22
C GLU A 52 -6.68 1.83 -11.84
N LEU A 53 -7.31 0.88 -11.15
CA LEU A 53 -6.81 0.38 -9.88
C LEU A 53 -5.46 -0.36 -10.05
N ALA A 54 -5.29 -1.15 -11.11
CA ALA A 54 -4.03 -1.82 -11.43
C ALA A 54 -2.91 -0.81 -11.68
N VAL A 55 -3.19 0.24 -12.45
CA VAL A 55 -2.25 1.35 -12.69
C VAL A 55 -1.88 2.04 -11.37
N ALA A 56 -2.85 2.38 -10.54
CA ALA A 56 -2.62 3.05 -9.26
C ALA A 56 -1.78 2.20 -8.28
N LEU A 57 -1.92 0.88 -8.33
CA LEU A 57 -1.18 -0.07 -7.50
C LEU A 57 0.21 -0.43 -8.08
N GLY A 58 0.46 -0.13 -9.36
CA GLY A 58 1.64 -0.63 -10.07
C GLY A 58 1.60 -2.16 -10.28
N TYR A 59 0.42 -2.74 -10.39
CA TYR A 59 0.20 -4.17 -10.57
C TYR A 59 -0.33 -4.46 -11.97
N THR A 60 -0.25 -5.73 -12.38
CA THR A 60 -0.89 -6.22 -13.60
C THR A 60 -2.40 -6.44 -13.40
N ASP A 61 -3.20 -6.31 -14.46
CA ASP A 61 -4.63 -6.58 -14.41
C ASP A 61 -4.97 -7.98 -13.86
N PRO A 62 -4.28 -9.07 -14.26
CA PRO A 62 -4.50 -10.39 -13.67
C PRO A 62 -4.22 -10.46 -12.16
N ALA A 63 -3.19 -9.77 -11.67
CA ALA A 63 -2.87 -9.74 -10.24
C ALA A 63 -3.97 -9.03 -9.44
N VAL A 64 -4.49 -7.91 -9.97
CA VAL A 64 -5.63 -7.19 -9.37
C VAL A 64 -6.88 -8.04 -9.40
N SER A 65 -7.19 -8.70 -10.53
CA SER A 65 -8.34 -9.58 -10.66
C SER A 65 -8.33 -10.69 -9.60
N THR A 66 -7.20 -11.34 -9.40
CA THR A 66 -7.04 -12.39 -8.38
C THR A 66 -7.26 -11.85 -6.97
N MET A 67 -6.71 -10.68 -6.67
CA MET A 67 -6.88 -10.05 -5.35
C MET A 67 -8.35 -9.67 -5.10
N LEU A 68 -9.02 -9.11 -6.10
CA LEU A 68 -10.43 -8.70 -6.00
C LEU A 68 -11.38 -9.86 -5.71
N VAL A 69 -11.12 -11.05 -6.24
CA VAL A 69 -11.93 -12.26 -5.94
C VAL A 69 -11.93 -12.53 -4.43
N GLY A 70 -10.76 -12.54 -3.80
CA GLY A 70 -10.64 -12.74 -2.35
C GLY A 70 -11.26 -11.62 -1.53
N LEU A 71 -11.05 -10.36 -1.93
CA LEU A 71 -11.59 -9.19 -1.23
C LEU A 71 -13.13 -9.10 -1.34
N ALA A 72 -13.69 -9.46 -2.49
CA ALA A 72 -15.14 -9.52 -2.70
C ALA A 72 -15.78 -10.64 -1.88
N LYS A 73 -15.14 -11.83 -1.84
CA LYS A 73 -15.59 -12.95 -1.01
C LYS A 73 -15.70 -12.56 0.47
N ASP A 74 -14.75 -11.78 0.96
CA ASP A 74 -14.73 -11.29 2.35
C ASP A 74 -15.56 -10.01 2.54
N SER A 75 -16.26 -9.55 1.49
CA SER A 75 -17.13 -8.36 1.50
C SER A 75 -16.40 -7.05 1.77
N TYR A 76 -15.12 -6.93 1.45
CA TYR A 76 -14.35 -5.70 1.57
C TYR A 76 -14.50 -4.76 0.37
N VAL A 77 -14.85 -5.32 -0.79
CA VAL A 77 -15.07 -4.57 -2.01
C VAL A 77 -16.36 -5.03 -2.70
N LEU A 78 -16.93 -4.13 -3.50
CA LEU A 78 -18.00 -4.42 -4.45
C LEU A 78 -17.46 -4.28 -5.87
N THR A 79 -17.87 -5.16 -6.75
CA THR A 79 -17.60 -5.08 -8.18
C THR A 79 -18.91 -5.06 -8.94
N ALA A 80 -19.08 -4.09 -9.85
CA ALA A 80 -20.28 -3.94 -10.67
C ALA A 80 -19.91 -3.69 -12.12
N PRO A 81 -20.75 -4.07 -13.10
CA PRO A 81 -20.58 -3.66 -14.49
C PRO A 81 -20.62 -2.13 -14.59
N SER A 82 -19.79 -1.55 -15.46
CA SER A 82 -19.87 -0.11 -15.74
C SER A 82 -21.11 0.18 -16.58
N ALA A 83 -21.92 1.16 -16.17
CA ALA A 83 -23.09 1.61 -16.94
C ALA A 83 -22.73 2.24 -18.29
N THR A 84 -21.51 2.80 -18.42
CA THR A 84 -21.07 3.55 -19.59
C THR A 84 -20.11 2.78 -20.51
N HIS A 85 -19.54 1.66 -20.05
CA HIS A 85 -18.54 0.87 -20.77
C HIS A 85 -18.81 -0.62 -20.56
N GLY A 86 -19.62 -1.22 -21.37
CA GLY A 86 -20.23 -2.56 -21.21
C GLY A 86 -19.33 -3.77 -20.94
N ARG A 87 -18.00 -3.60 -21.00
CA ARG A 87 -17.02 -4.65 -20.63
C ARG A 87 -16.15 -4.29 -19.42
N LYS A 88 -16.25 -3.05 -18.92
CA LYS A 88 -15.45 -2.61 -17.77
C LYS A 88 -16.21 -2.88 -16.48
N ARG A 89 -15.48 -3.36 -15.48
CA ARG A 89 -16.01 -3.54 -14.14
C ARG A 89 -15.52 -2.39 -13.24
N LEU A 90 -16.43 -1.80 -12.51
CA LEU A 90 -16.16 -0.82 -11.48
C LEU A 90 -15.90 -1.53 -10.15
N VAL A 91 -14.96 -1.01 -9.40
CA VAL A 91 -14.59 -1.50 -8.08
C VAL A 91 -14.78 -0.37 -7.08
N SER A 92 -15.41 -0.67 -5.96
CA SER A 92 -15.57 0.25 -4.84
C SER A 92 -15.32 -0.44 -3.51
N ILE A 93 -14.83 0.31 -2.53
CA ILE A 93 -14.64 -0.20 -1.18
C ILE A 93 -15.97 -0.18 -0.41
N THR A 94 -16.21 -1.20 0.41
CA THR A 94 -17.39 -1.28 1.27
C THR A 94 -17.16 -0.57 2.61
N PRO A 95 -18.22 -0.31 3.42
CA PRO A 95 -18.05 0.14 4.81
C PRO A 95 -17.14 -0.80 5.62
N LYS A 96 -17.27 -2.12 5.43
CA LYS A 96 -16.42 -3.12 6.08
C LYS A 96 -14.96 -3.00 5.63
N GLY A 97 -14.71 -2.78 4.34
CA GLY A 97 -13.37 -2.51 3.81
C GLY A 97 -12.76 -1.23 4.39
N ASN A 98 -13.54 -0.15 4.48
CA ASN A 98 -13.11 1.10 5.11
C ASN A 98 -12.76 0.92 6.59
N GLU A 99 -13.52 0.13 7.32
CA GLU A 99 -13.23 -0.19 8.72
C GLU A 99 -11.90 -0.91 8.88
N VAL A 100 -11.63 -1.90 8.03
CA VAL A 100 -10.35 -2.62 8.03
C VAL A 100 -9.17 -1.70 7.73
N VAL A 101 -9.29 -0.81 6.76
CA VAL A 101 -8.25 0.19 6.46
C VAL A 101 -8.00 1.09 7.66
N THR A 102 -9.06 1.59 8.30
CA THR A 102 -8.95 2.48 9.46
C THR A 102 -8.28 1.79 10.65
N LYS A 103 -8.74 0.58 10.99
CA LYS A 103 -8.16 -0.21 12.09
C LYS A 103 -6.72 -0.61 11.79
N GLY A 104 -6.45 -1.08 10.57
CA GLY A 104 -5.13 -1.48 10.13
C GLY A 104 -4.12 -0.34 10.23
N ARG A 105 -4.50 0.85 9.74
CA ARG A 105 -3.64 2.03 9.82
C ARG A 105 -3.32 2.41 11.27
N ARG A 106 -4.32 2.44 12.16
CA ARG A 106 -4.09 2.75 13.58
C ARG A 106 -3.12 1.78 14.25
N LEU A 107 -3.25 0.48 13.95
CA LEU A 107 -2.34 -0.54 14.49
C LEU A 107 -0.91 -0.35 13.97
N LEU A 108 -0.75 -0.10 12.67
CA LEU A 108 0.55 0.11 12.04
C LEU A 108 1.22 1.38 12.55
N ASP A 109 0.48 2.50 12.61
CA ASP A 109 0.99 3.78 13.11
C ASP A 109 1.46 3.63 14.57
N ALA A 110 0.62 3.05 15.45
CA ALA A 110 0.98 2.84 16.84
C ALA A 110 2.21 1.92 17.02
N HIS A 111 2.34 0.89 16.20
CA HIS A 111 3.50 0.00 16.23
C HIS A 111 4.76 0.70 15.73
N PHE A 112 4.66 1.52 14.69
CA PHE A 112 5.77 2.27 14.16
C PHE A 112 6.23 3.37 15.12
N ASP A 113 5.30 4.07 15.79
CA ASP A 113 5.62 5.05 16.83
C ASP A 113 6.44 4.43 17.98
N GLN A 114 6.10 3.20 18.39
CA GLN A 114 6.89 2.47 19.39
C GLN A 114 8.34 2.19 18.90
N LEU A 115 8.51 1.85 17.63
CA LEU A 115 9.85 1.65 17.05
C LEU A 115 10.66 2.95 17.07
N LEU A 116 10.05 4.09 16.77
CA LEU A 116 10.71 5.39 16.81
C LEU A 116 11.17 5.75 18.24
N VAL A 117 10.33 5.45 19.23
CA VAL A 117 10.71 5.64 20.65
C VAL A 117 11.90 4.75 21.03
N ILE A 118 11.88 3.47 20.66
CA ILE A 118 12.97 2.53 20.95
C ILE A 118 14.29 2.98 20.27
N ALA A 119 14.19 3.51 19.06
CA ALA A 119 15.34 3.95 18.26
C ALA A 119 15.83 5.37 18.61
N ASP A 120 15.12 6.08 19.49
CA ASP A 120 15.38 7.49 19.81
C ASP A 120 15.41 8.39 18.56
N ILE A 121 14.43 8.17 17.67
CA ILE A 121 14.29 8.91 16.39
C ILE A 121 13.12 9.88 16.50
N ASP A 122 13.39 11.16 16.19
CA ASP A 122 12.34 12.15 16.03
C ASP A 122 11.46 11.86 14.80
N PRO A 123 10.13 11.69 14.97
CA PRO A 123 9.22 11.39 13.88
C PRO A 123 9.20 12.43 12.76
N GLN A 124 9.32 13.73 13.13
CA GLN A 124 9.30 14.82 12.17
C GLN A 124 10.57 14.81 11.31
N HIS A 125 11.72 14.60 11.92
CA HIS A 125 12.99 14.51 11.20
C HIS A 125 13.00 13.31 10.22
N LEU A 126 12.53 12.15 10.67
CA LEU A 126 12.42 10.98 9.78
C LEU A 126 11.48 11.25 8.60
N ARG A 127 10.35 11.90 8.83
CA ARG A 127 9.40 12.29 7.77
C ARG A 127 10.07 13.16 6.71
N GLU A 128 10.79 14.20 7.15
CA GLU A 128 11.47 15.14 6.26
C GLU A 128 12.53 14.45 5.40
N LEU A 129 13.37 13.60 6.01
CA LEU A 129 14.38 12.83 5.27
C LEU A 129 13.75 11.88 4.26
N THR A 130 12.71 11.16 4.66
CA THR A 130 12.01 10.20 3.80
C THR A 130 11.35 10.90 2.62
N GLU A 131 10.67 12.02 2.84
CA GLU A 131 10.02 12.77 1.77
C GLU A 131 11.02 13.38 0.79
N ARG A 132 12.14 13.94 1.29
CA ARG A 132 13.23 14.46 0.44
C ARG A 132 13.81 13.36 -0.45
N LEU A 133 14.06 12.17 0.11
CA LEU A 133 14.58 11.05 -0.65
C LEU A 133 13.59 10.55 -1.71
N ARG A 134 12.30 10.49 -1.35
CA ARG A 134 11.21 10.11 -2.26
C ARG A 134 11.11 11.08 -3.43
N GLN A 135 11.15 12.39 -3.20
CA GLN A 135 11.11 13.42 -4.24
C GLN A 135 12.32 13.32 -5.17
N ALA A 136 13.52 13.14 -4.63
CA ALA A 136 14.72 12.96 -5.43
C ALA A 136 14.63 11.72 -6.35
N LEU A 137 14.08 10.61 -5.84
CA LEU A 137 13.85 9.41 -6.63
C LEU A 137 12.87 9.66 -7.79
N ILE A 138 11.76 10.36 -7.55
CA ILE A 138 10.78 10.72 -8.59
C ILE A 138 11.44 11.53 -9.71
N VAL A 139 12.20 12.57 -9.34
CA VAL A 139 12.91 13.41 -10.32
C VAL A 139 13.90 12.58 -11.15
N LYS A 140 14.67 11.72 -10.49
CA LYS A 140 15.63 10.86 -11.19
C LYS A 140 14.96 9.91 -12.19
N LEU A 141 13.85 9.27 -11.80
CA LEU A 141 13.11 8.37 -12.68
C LEU A 141 12.45 9.08 -13.88
N GLN A 142 12.05 10.35 -13.70
CA GLN A 142 11.54 11.18 -14.81
C GLN A 142 12.64 11.51 -15.81
N GLN A 143 13.82 11.92 -15.33
CA GLN A 143 14.97 12.20 -16.18
C GLN A 143 15.44 10.97 -16.98
N GLU A 144 15.43 9.77 -16.36
CA GLU A 144 15.78 8.52 -17.03
C GLU A 144 14.80 8.18 -18.17
N LYS A 145 13.51 8.51 -18.01
CA LYS A 145 12.49 8.31 -19.06
C LYS A 145 12.60 9.30 -20.21
N GLU A 146 13.03 10.53 -19.94
CA GLU A 146 13.22 11.57 -20.97
C GLU A 146 14.49 11.32 -21.81
N ASN A 147 15.47 10.59 -21.24
CA ASN A 147 16.75 10.28 -21.89
C ASN A 147 16.77 8.90 -22.59
N ALA A 148 15.69 8.13 -22.52
CA ALA A 148 15.55 6.79 -23.12
C ALA A 148 14.73 6.85 -24.41
#